data_2193feab02dbe713c29c3b88251296f0
#
_entry.id   2193feab02dbe713c29c3b88251296f0
#
_cell.length_a   1.000
_cell.length_b   1.000
_cell.length_c   1.000
_cell.angle_alpha   90.00
_cell.angle_beta   90.00
_cell.angle_gamma   90.00
#
_symmetry.space_group_name_H-M   'P 1'
#
loop_
_entity.id
_entity.type
_entity.pdbx_description
1 polymer ?
#
loop_
_entity_poly.entity_id
_entity_poly.type
_entity_poly.pdbx_seq_one_letter_code
_entity_poly.pdbx_strand_id
1 'polypeptide(L)'
;MVCGMPPRMPPLPEDQWDEDLRSILEVRIPGADVRLGDNNIFTTLARHKDLFRVWMRFAGWLLTAGVLPARERELLILRTGYNCGSPYEWGQHVRLSEQLGIDRETIMRVAEGPDAPGWSQADATLLRAADELHESAKISRDTWAQLGEHFDERGLIEITMLVGHYHLVAFALNSLEVELDEGLEGLPGGGKDGGAPA
;
A
#
# COMPACT_ATOMS: atom_id res chain seq x y z
N MET A 1 22.32 -20.99 -5.94
CA MET A 1 22.20 -19.53 -6.07
C MET A 1 21.49 -19.28 -7.38
N VAL A 2 20.19 -19.03 -7.33
CA VAL A 2 19.48 -18.52 -8.52
C VAL A 2 19.89 -17.06 -8.63
N CYS A 3 20.69 -16.73 -9.63
CA CYS A 3 21.06 -15.36 -9.95
C CYS A 3 19.79 -14.70 -10.51
N GLY A 4 18.99 -14.09 -9.63
CA GLY A 4 17.86 -13.28 -10.05
C GLY A 4 18.34 -12.16 -10.98
N MET A 5 17.57 -11.86 -12.02
CA MET A 5 17.87 -10.68 -12.83
C MET A 5 17.77 -9.44 -11.91
N PRO A 6 18.64 -8.45 -12.12
CA PRO A 6 18.54 -7.21 -11.35
C PRO A 6 17.20 -6.52 -11.62
N PRO A 7 16.65 -5.77 -10.65
CA PRO A 7 15.39 -5.03 -10.84
C PRO A 7 15.52 -4.05 -12.01
N ARG A 8 14.42 -3.78 -12.71
CA ARG A 8 14.41 -2.81 -13.83
C ARG A 8 14.87 -1.43 -13.40
N MET A 9 14.53 -1.05 -12.18
CA MET A 9 14.91 0.24 -11.61
C MET A 9 15.44 0.03 -10.18
N PRO A 10 16.77 -0.08 -10.01
CA PRO A 10 17.34 -0.24 -8.67
C PRO A 10 17.18 1.04 -7.83
N PRO A 11 17.21 0.94 -6.51
CA PRO A 11 17.25 2.10 -5.60
C PRO A 11 18.34 3.11 -5.99
N LEU A 12 18.07 4.41 -5.80
CA LEU A 12 19.07 5.45 -5.99
C LEU A 12 20.11 5.38 -4.85
N PRO A 13 21.40 5.14 -5.15
CA PRO A 13 22.43 5.06 -4.13
C PRO A 13 22.54 6.36 -3.31
N GLU A 14 22.87 6.26 -2.03
CA GLU A 14 22.94 7.39 -1.10
C GLU A 14 23.97 8.45 -1.50
N ASP A 15 25.07 8.05 -2.15
CA ASP A 15 26.09 8.95 -2.68
C ASP A 15 25.61 9.82 -3.86
N GLN A 16 24.47 9.47 -4.46
CA GLN A 16 23.81 10.24 -5.52
C GLN A 16 22.68 11.15 -5.02
N TRP A 17 22.42 11.19 -3.70
CA TRP A 17 21.40 12.09 -3.15
C TRP A 17 21.96 13.50 -3.05
N ASP A 18 21.30 14.45 -3.71
CA ASP A 18 21.56 15.87 -3.51
C ASP A 18 20.94 16.36 -2.17
N GLU A 19 21.18 17.63 -1.82
CA GLU A 19 20.73 18.21 -0.57
C GLU A 19 19.20 18.15 -0.41
N ASP A 20 18.45 18.36 -1.49
CA ASP A 20 17.00 18.30 -1.48
C ASP A 20 16.49 16.88 -1.21
N LEU A 21 17.04 15.85 -1.86
CA LEU A 21 16.70 14.46 -1.63
C LEU A 21 17.07 14.02 -0.21
N ARG A 22 18.26 14.45 0.29
CA ARG A 22 18.66 14.18 1.67
C ARG A 22 17.65 14.74 2.66
N SER A 23 17.16 15.96 2.44
CA SER A 23 16.17 16.59 3.32
C SER A 23 14.87 15.79 3.47
N ILE A 24 14.54 14.92 2.47
CA ILE A 24 13.37 14.05 2.50
C ILE A 24 13.76 12.65 2.99
N LEU A 25 14.77 12.04 2.37
CA LEU A 25 15.09 10.63 2.58
C LEU A 25 15.73 10.35 3.95
N GLU A 26 16.37 11.34 4.58
CA GLU A 26 16.92 11.23 5.93
C GLU A 26 15.87 11.40 7.05
N VAL A 27 14.61 11.76 6.69
CA VAL A 27 13.52 11.85 7.67
C VAL A 27 13.24 10.46 8.24
N ARG A 28 13.21 10.37 9.58
CA ARG A 28 12.84 9.12 10.27
C ARG A 28 11.33 8.93 10.29
N ILE A 29 10.92 7.70 10.09
CA ILE A 29 9.52 7.31 10.17
C ILE A 29 9.11 7.34 11.65
N PRO A 30 8.07 8.10 12.04
CA PRO A 30 7.61 8.14 13.42
C PRO A 30 7.29 6.74 13.97
N GLY A 31 7.85 6.41 15.13
CA GLY A 31 7.63 5.10 15.77
C GLY A 31 8.48 3.94 15.24
N ALA A 32 9.32 4.20 14.23
CA ALA A 32 10.29 3.23 13.72
C ALA A 32 11.70 3.82 13.73
N ASP A 33 12.71 3.00 14.00
CA ASP A 33 14.12 3.44 13.87
C ASP A 33 14.64 3.26 12.43
N VAL A 34 13.85 3.76 11.48
CA VAL A 34 14.08 3.62 10.03
C VAL A 34 13.91 4.98 9.37
N ARG A 35 14.79 5.33 8.44
CA ARG A 35 14.67 6.52 7.59
C ARG A 35 13.77 6.20 6.39
N LEU A 36 13.18 7.21 5.76
CA LEU A 36 12.51 7.00 4.46
C LEU A 36 13.49 6.42 3.43
N GLY A 37 14.73 6.87 3.42
CA GLY A 37 15.77 6.39 2.51
C GLY A 37 16.23 4.93 2.74
N ASP A 38 15.80 4.30 3.81
CA ASP A 38 16.07 2.88 4.06
C ASP A 38 15.05 1.96 3.38
N ASN A 39 14.01 2.53 2.71
CA ASN A 39 13.00 1.78 1.99
C ASN A 39 13.19 1.94 0.48
N ASN A 40 13.20 0.83 -0.22
CA ASN A 40 13.45 0.76 -1.67
C ASN A 40 12.45 1.54 -2.51
N ILE A 41 11.17 1.63 -2.11
CA ILE A 41 10.17 2.43 -2.83
C ILE A 41 10.60 3.90 -2.93
N PHE A 42 11.04 4.51 -1.81
CA PHE A 42 11.36 5.93 -1.81
C PHE A 42 12.63 6.22 -2.58
N THR A 43 13.66 5.40 -2.41
CA THR A 43 14.93 5.56 -3.12
C THR A 43 14.82 5.25 -4.62
N THR A 44 13.94 4.32 -5.01
CA THR A 44 13.66 4.07 -6.43
C THR A 44 12.90 5.23 -7.06
N LEU A 45 11.82 5.72 -6.42
CA LEU A 45 11.03 6.83 -6.96
C LEU A 45 11.77 8.17 -6.92
N ALA A 46 12.73 8.34 -6.01
CA ALA A 46 13.60 9.52 -5.93
C ALA A 46 14.44 9.76 -7.18
N ARG A 47 14.62 8.74 -8.05
CA ARG A 47 15.23 8.90 -9.38
C ARG A 47 14.50 9.93 -10.25
N HIS A 48 13.21 10.13 -10.02
CA HIS A 48 12.45 11.23 -10.61
C HIS A 48 12.09 12.27 -9.53
N LYS A 49 13.06 13.02 -9.11
CA LYS A 49 13.02 13.93 -7.96
C LYS A 49 11.76 14.83 -7.90
N ASP A 50 11.42 15.49 -9.00
CA ASP A 50 10.29 16.43 -9.02
C ASP A 50 8.95 15.72 -8.81
N LEU A 51 8.74 14.58 -9.49
CA LEU A 51 7.55 13.74 -9.31
C LEU A 51 7.49 13.18 -7.89
N PHE A 52 8.62 12.69 -7.37
CA PHE A 52 8.73 12.14 -6.03
C PHE A 52 8.29 13.16 -4.95
N ARG A 53 8.74 14.40 -5.06
CA ARG A 53 8.37 15.47 -4.09
C ARG A 53 6.87 15.78 -4.08
N VAL A 54 6.24 15.79 -5.25
CA VAL A 54 4.78 16.04 -5.35
C VAL A 54 4.01 14.84 -4.83
N TRP A 55 4.41 13.65 -5.22
CA TRP A 55 3.79 12.40 -4.77
C TRP A 55 3.89 12.22 -3.26
N MET A 56 5.04 12.47 -2.65
CA MET A 56 5.25 12.37 -1.19
C MET A 56 4.28 13.24 -0.38
N ARG A 57 3.90 14.40 -0.89
CA ARG A 57 2.93 15.27 -0.21
C ARG A 57 1.54 14.63 -0.18
N PHE A 58 1.11 14.06 -1.31
CA PHE A 58 -0.19 13.41 -1.41
C PHE A 58 -0.22 12.09 -0.63
N ALA A 59 0.79 11.24 -0.82
CA ALA A 59 0.93 9.98 -0.10
C ALA A 59 0.98 10.19 1.43
N GLY A 60 1.81 11.15 1.88
CA GLY A 60 1.93 11.49 3.28
C GLY A 60 0.63 12.02 3.88
N TRP A 61 -0.13 12.83 3.12
CA TRP A 61 -1.42 13.33 3.57
C TRP A 61 -2.43 12.18 3.77
N LEU A 62 -2.54 11.26 2.83
CA LEU A 62 -3.43 10.10 2.94
C LEU A 62 -3.11 9.22 4.16
N LEU A 63 -1.82 9.08 4.50
CA LEU A 63 -1.41 8.26 5.64
C LEU A 63 -1.57 8.93 7.00
N THR A 64 -1.48 10.26 7.07
CA THR A 64 -1.31 10.96 8.37
C THR A 64 -2.37 12.00 8.68
N ALA A 65 -3.06 12.53 7.67
CA ALA A 65 -3.98 13.66 7.81
C ALA A 65 -5.38 13.41 7.24
N GLY A 66 -5.63 12.23 6.68
CA GLY A 66 -6.91 11.79 6.18
C GLY A 66 -7.97 11.64 7.29
N VAL A 67 -9.23 11.47 6.90
CA VAL A 67 -10.35 11.29 7.83
C VAL A 67 -10.68 9.82 8.10
N LEU A 68 -10.17 8.91 7.28
CA LEU A 68 -10.36 7.48 7.51
C LEU A 68 -9.60 7.06 8.79
N PRO A 69 -10.24 6.31 9.69
CA PRO A 69 -9.53 5.73 10.81
C PRO A 69 -8.38 4.83 10.31
N ALA A 70 -7.30 4.77 11.08
CA ALA A 70 -6.08 4.09 10.66
C ALA A 70 -6.28 2.62 10.28
N ARG A 71 -7.14 1.92 11.03
CA ARG A 71 -7.44 0.51 10.77
C ARG A 71 -8.14 0.31 9.42
N GLU A 72 -9.19 1.07 9.16
CA GLU A 72 -9.98 1.00 7.92
C GLU A 72 -9.13 1.38 6.70
N ARG A 73 -8.26 2.36 6.87
CA ARG A 73 -7.26 2.74 5.87
C ARG A 73 -6.34 1.56 5.51
N GLU A 74 -5.76 0.90 6.53
CA GLU A 74 -4.86 -0.25 6.28
C GLU A 74 -5.60 -1.44 5.63
N LEU A 75 -6.85 -1.73 6.01
CA LEU A 75 -7.65 -2.77 5.35
C LEU A 75 -7.81 -2.50 3.84
N LEU A 76 -8.12 -1.26 3.46
CA LEU A 76 -8.23 -0.85 2.05
C LEU A 76 -6.90 -0.98 1.32
N ILE A 77 -5.79 -0.56 1.94
CA ILE A 77 -4.46 -0.61 1.34
C ILE A 77 -4.00 -2.06 1.14
N LEU A 78 -4.12 -2.88 2.18
CA LEU A 78 -3.79 -4.30 2.10
C LEU A 78 -4.60 -5.01 1.01
N ARG A 79 -5.93 -4.76 0.94
CA ARG A 79 -6.76 -5.36 -0.10
C ARG A 79 -6.35 -4.91 -1.49
N THR A 80 -6.07 -3.62 -1.67
CA THR A 80 -5.59 -3.08 -2.94
C THR A 80 -4.24 -3.68 -3.35
N GLY A 81 -3.28 -3.76 -2.43
CA GLY A 81 -1.98 -4.37 -2.69
C GLY A 81 -2.09 -5.85 -3.06
N TYR A 82 -2.98 -6.59 -2.38
CA TYR A 82 -3.28 -7.98 -2.71
C TYR A 82 -3.88 -8.13 -4.11
N ASN A 83 -4.93 -7.35 -4.41
CA ASN A 83 -5.62 -7.37 -5.71
C ASN A 83 -4.68 -7.02 -6.88
N CYS A 84 -3.76 -6.08 -6.65
CA CYS A 84 -2.74 -5.69 -7.64
C CYS A 84 -1.56 -6.66 -7.74
N GLY A 85 -1.53 -7.74 -6.94
CA GLY A 85 -0.40 -8.65 -6.90
C GLY A 85 0.92 -7.94 -6.55
N SER A 86 0.91 -6.96 -5.61
CA SER A 86 2.08 -6.18 -5.23
C SER A 86 2.69 -6.69 -3.91
N PRO A 87 3.74 -7.52 -3.98
CA PRO A 87 4.33 -8.09 -2.77
C PRO A 87 4.99 -7.04 -1.88
N TYR A 88 5.57 -5.99 -2.47
CA TYR A 88 6.21 -4.91 -1.73
C TYR A 88 5.18 -4.13 -0.91
N GLU A 89 4.09 -3.72 -1.54
CA GLU A 89 3.04 -2.94 -0.88
C GLU A 89 2.38 -3.75 0.23
N TRP A 90 2.06 -5.01 -0.06
CA TRP A 90 1.55 -5.94 0.94
C TRP A 90 2.47 -6.01 2.16
N GLY A 91 3.75 -6.31 1.96
CA GLY A 91 4.72 -6.48 3.06
C GLY A 91 4.90 -5.24 3.91
N GLN A 92 4.95 -4.06 3.30
CA GLN A 92 5.04 -2.78 4.03
C GLN A 92 3.80 -2.54 4.88
N HIS A 93 2.61 -2.76 4.34
CA HIS A 93 1.36 -2.50 5.04
C HIS A 93 0.98 -3.61 6.03
N VAL A 94 1.46 -4.84 5.89
CA VAL A 94 1.44 -5.85 6.96
C VAL A 94 2.18 -5.33 8.19
N ARG A 95 3.42 -4.88 8.01
CA ARG A 95 4.24 -4.32 9.11
C ARG A 95 3.57 -3.12 9.78
N LEU A 96 3.01 -2.18 9.00
CA LEU A 96 2.30 -1.02 9.53
C LEU A 96 1.02 -1.42 10.26
N SER A 97 0.28 -2.39 9.74
CA SER A 97 -0.95 -2.91 10.37
C SER A 97 -0.67 -3.57 11.72
N GLU A 98 0.40 -4.35 11.82
CA GLU A 98 0.84 -4.95 13.09
C GLU A 98 1.24 -3.89 14.12
N GLN A 99 1.92 -2.81 13.70
CA GLN A 99 2.25 -1.66 14.55
C GLN A 99 1.00 -0.92 15.06
N LEU A 100 -0.07 -0.91 14.29
CA LEU A 100 -1.38 -0.36 14.69
C LEU A 100 -2.18 -1.33 15.58
N GLY A 101 -1.68 -2.52 15.85
CA GLY A 101 -2.34 -3.52 16.67
C GLY A 101 -3.40 -4.34 15.94
N ILE A 102 -3.41 -4.33 14.60
CA ILE A 102 -4.25 -5.24 13.80
C ILE A 102 -3.61 -6.63 13.89
N ASP A 103 -4.39 -7.60 14.35
CA ASP A 103 -3.89 -8.95 14.53
C ASP A 103 -3.63 -9.66 13.19
N ARG A 104 -2.69 -10.60 13.21
CA ARG A 104 -2.25 -11.32 12.02
C ARG A 104 -3.38 -12.08 11.32
N GLU A 105 -4.33 -12.63 12.08
CA GLU A 105 -5.48 -13.34 11.52
C GLU A 105 -6.34 -12.39 10.67
N THR A 106 -6.62 -11.19 11.20
CA THR A 106 -7.34 -10.14 10.47
C THR A 106 -6.59 -9.72 9.19
N ILE A 107 -5.26 -9.52 9.26
CA ILE A 107 -4.44 -9.18 8.10
C ILE A 107 -4.54 -10.28 7.03
N MET A 108 -4.38 -11.54 7.41
CA MET A 108 -4.45 -12.66 6.47
C MET A 108 -5.85 -12.83 5.87
N ARG A 109 -6.90 -12.56 6.64
CA ARG A 109 -8.29 -12.59 6.18
C ARG A 109 -8.57 -11.53 5.10
N VAL A 110 -7.83 -10.41 5.07
CA VAL A 110 -7.93 -9.43 3.97
C VAL A 110 -7.64 -10.08 2.62
N ALA A 111 -6.65 -10.98 2.56
CA ALA A 111 -6.34 -11.70 1.32
C ALA A 111 -7.48 -12.63 0.87
N GLU A 112 -8.21 -13.24 1.82
CA GLU A 112 -9.37 -14.08 1.52
C GLU A 112 -10.55 -13.29 0.93
N GLY A 113 -10.64 -12.00 1.23
CA GLY A 113 -11.62 -11.08 0.65
C GLY A 113 -12.84 -10.76 1.51
N PRO A 114 -13.78 -9.99 0.95
CA PRO A 114 -14.95 -9.47 1.69
C PRO A 114 -15.92 -10.54 2.18
N ASP A 115 -15.95 -11.71 1.54
CA ASP A 115 -16.87 -12.80 1.86
C ASP A 115 -16.30 -13.79 2.89
N ALA A 116 -15.06 -13.59 3.35
CA ALA A 116 -14.46 -14.39 4.40
C ALA A 116 -15.25 -14.26 5.71
N PRO A 117 -15.42 -15.36 6.47
CA PRO A 117 -16.16 -15.30 7.73
C PRO A 117 -15.44 -14.44 8.78
N GLY A 118 -16.22 -13.78 9.64
CA GLY A 118 -15.69 -13.01 10.77
C GLY A 118 -15.47 -11.52 10.51
N TRP A 119 -15.78 -11.00 9.33
CA TRP A 119 -15.87 -9.55 9.09
C TRP A 119 -17.12 -8.94 9.73
N SER A 120 -17.00 -7.72 10.21
CA SER A 120 -18.15 -6.86 10.38
C SER A 120 -18.74 -6.49 9.01
N GLN A 121 -20.01 -6.09 8.97
CA GLN A 121 -20.60 -5.62 7.70
C GLN A 121 -19.84 -4.41 7.14
N ALA A 122 -19.40 -3.50 8.01
CA ALA A 122 -18.60 -2.34 7.60
C ALA A 122 -17.27 -2.74 6.95
N ASP A 123 -16.52 -3.66 7.57
CA ASP A 123 -15.24 -4.15 7.02
C ASP A 123 -15.44 -4.87 5.68
N ALA A 124 -16.44 -5.77 5.61
CA ALA A 124 -16.77 -6.48 4.36
C ALA A 124 -17.13 -5.50 3.24
N THR A 125 -17.87 -4.44 3.55
CA THR A 125 -18.25 -3.41 2.57
C THR A 125 -17.04 -2.59 2.11
N LEU A 126 -16.11 -2.26 3.01
CA LEU A 126 -14.84 -1.61 2.65
C LEU A 126 -14.01 -2.47 1.68
N LEU A 127 -13.82 -3.74 2.00
CA LEU A 127 -13.06 -4.66 1.15
C LEU A 127 -13.74 -4.85 -0.22
N ARG A 128 -15.07 -4.95 -0.23
CA ARG A 128 -15.86 -5.03 -1.48
C ARG A 128 -15.69 -3.78 -2.33
N ALA A 129 -15.64 -2.60 -1.72
CA ALA A 129 -15.38 -1.36 -2.46
C ALA A 129 -13.99 -1.36 -3.12
N ALA A 130 -12.97 -1.90 -2.43
CA ALA A 130 -11.64 -2.06 -3.02
C ALA A 130 -11.65 -3.04 -4.20
N ASP A 131 -12.38 -4.16 -4.09
CA ASP A 131 -12.53 -5.13 -5.17
C ASP A 131 -13.25 -4.55 -6.38
N GLU A 132 -14.39 -3.89 -6.17
CA GLU A 132 -15.15 -3.25 -7.25
C GLU A 132 -14.35 -2.15 -7.97
N LEU A 133 -13.56 -1.35 -7.22
CA LEU A 133 -12.67 -0.35 -7.80
C LEU A 133 -11.54 -1.00 -8.61
N HIS A 134 -11.01 -2.14 -8.14
CA HIS A 134 -10.00 -2.88 -8.88
C HIS A 134 -10.54 -3.47 -10.17
N GLU A 135 -11.71 -4.12 -10.12
CA GLU A 135 -12.28 -4.86 -11.24
C GLU A 135 -12.94 -3.94 -12.29
N SER A 136 -13.61 -2.88 -11.84
CA SER A 136 -14.47 -2.07 -12.70
C SER A 136 -14.22 -0.55 -12.65
N ALA A 137 -13.22 -0.12 -11.88
CA ALA A 137 -12.90 1.30 -11.64
C ALA A 137 -14.10 2.11 -11.08
N LYS A 138 -15.04 1.45 -10.41
CA LYS A 138 -16.27 2.09 -9.93
C LYS A 138 -16.88 1.28 -8.79
N ILE A 139 -17.35 1.96 -7.72
CA ILE A 139 -18.15 1.37 -6.65
C ILE A 139 -19.61 1.25 -7.12
N SER A 140 -20.25 0.10 -6.90
CA SER A 140 -21.66 -0.12 -7.19
C SER A 140 -22.56 0.76 -6.33
N ARG A 141 -23.82 0.98 -6.76
CA ARG A 141 -24.77 1.78 -5.98
C ARG A 141 -25.09 1.15 -4.62
N ASP A 142 -25.12 -0.18 -4.55
CA ASP A 142 -25.45 -0.90 -3.34
C ASP A 142 -24.30 -0.82 -2.33
N THR A 143 -23.05 -1.05 -2.77
CA THR A 143 -21.85 -0.88 -1.93
C THR A 143 -21.70 0.57 -1.48
N TRP A 144 -21.96 1.54 -2.37
CA TRP A 144 -21.90 2.96 -2.04
C TRP A 144 -22.92 3.35 -0.96
N ALA A 145 -24.16 2.84 -1.05
CA ALA A 145 -25.19 3.09 -0.04
C ALA A 145 -24.79 2.52 1.31
N GLN A 146 -24.26 1.29 1.34
CA GLN A 146 -23.79 0.66 2.59
C GLN A 146 -22.60 1.41 3.20
N LEU A 147 -21.64 1.90 2.39
CA LEU A 147 -20.54 2.73 2.88
C LEU A 147 -21.08 4.02 3.53
N GLY A 148 -22.11 4.63 2.94
CA GLY A 148 -22.75 5.84 3.46
C GLY A 148 -23.43 5.67 4.82
N GLU A 149 -23.66 4.46 5.28
CA GLU A 149 -24.13 4.18 6.65
C GLU A 149 -23.02 4.35 7.70
N HIS A 150 -21.77 4.32 7.29
CA HIS A 150 -20.61 4.32 8.18
C HIS A 150 -19.66 5.51 7.96
N PHE A 151 -19.65 6.10 6.76
CA PHE A 151 -18.73 7.19 6.38
C PHE A 151 -19.51 8.38 5.84
N ASP A 152 -19.09 9.57 6.23
CA ASP A 152 -19.58 10.83 5.64
C ASP A 152 -19.05 11.05 4.22
N GLU A 153 -19.46 12.14 3.57
CA GLU A 153 -19.01 12.49 2.21
C GLU A 153 -17.49 12.57 2.08
N ARG A 154 -16.80 13.03 3.11
CA ARG A 154 -15.33 13.13 3.12
C ARG A 154 -14.69 11.75 3.14
N GLY A 155 -15.20 10.84 3.98
CA GLY A 155 -14.74 9.45 4.05
C GLY A 155 -14.99 8.71 2.74
N LEU A 156 -16.15 8.89 2.13
CA LEU A 156 -16.48 8.28 0.83
C LEU A 156 -15.54 8.75 -0.29
N ILE A 157 -15.22 10.04 -0.33
CA ILE A 157 -14.23 10.59 -1.27
C ILE A 157 -12.85 9.98 -0.99
N GLU A 158 -12.45 9.95 0.27
CA GLU A 158 -11.13 9.45 0.66
C GLU A 158 -10.94 7.95 0.37
N ILE A 159 -11.98 7.12 0.56
CA ILE A 159 -11.96 5.70 0.17
C ILE A 159 -11.59 5.55 -1.31
N THR A 160 -12.28 6.28 -2.20
CA THR A 160 -12.02 6.17 -3.64
C THR A 160 -10.64 6.68 -4.02
N MET A 161 -10.20 7.79 -3.43
CA MET A 161 -8.89 8.38 -3.68
C MET A 161 -7.75 7.51 -3.13
N LEU A 162 -7.94 6.91 -1.96
CA LEU A 162 -6.96 6.02 -1.33
C LEU A 162 -6.73 4.77 -2.18
N VAL A 163 -7.80 4.07 -2.55
CA VAL A 163 -7.70 2.86 -3.39
C VAL A 163 -7.07 3.19 -4.74
N GLY A 164 -7.46 4.29 -5.39
CA GLY A 164 -6.84 4.75 -6.64
C GLY A 164 -5.36 5.09 -6.48
N HIS A 165 -4.99 5.74 -5.38
CA HIS A 165 -3.59 6.04 -5.08
C HIS A 165 -2.75 4.76 -4.92
N TYR A 166 -3.25 3.77 -4.18
CA TYR A 166 -2.51 2.53 -3.95
C TYR A 166 -2.46 1.61 -5.18
N HIS A 167 -3.41 1.72 -6.12
CA HIS A 167 -3.25 1.16 -7.46
C HIS A 167 -2.09 1.82 -8.22
N LEU A 168 -2.00 3.17 -8.19
CA LEU A 168 -0.87 3.89 -8.79
C LEU A 168 0.46 3.42 -8.19
N VAL A 169 0.54 3.28 -6.87
CA VAL A 169 1.75 2.80 -6.18
C VAL A 169 2.08 1.37 -6.59
N ALA A 170 1.11 0.45 -6.55
CA ALA A 170 1.30 -0.94 -6.96
C ALA A 170 1.77 -1.07 -8.42
N PHE A 171 1.20 -0.26 -9.34
CA PHE A 171 1.64 -0.24 -10.74
C PHE A 171 3.11 0.19 -10.87
N ALA A 172 3.54 1.20 -10.12
CA ALA A 172 4.92 1.63 -10.10
C ALA A 172 5.84 0.53 -9.52
N LEU A 173 5.50 0.00 -8.34
CA LEU A 173 6.28 -1.04 -7.67
C LEU A 173 6.49 -2.27 -8.55
N ASN A 174 5.41 -2.79 -9.11
CA ASN A 174 5.44 -3.99 -9.95
C ASN A 174 6.17 -3.74 -11.28
N SER A 175 5.94 -2.58 -11.92
CA SER A 175 6.55 -2.26 -13.22
C SER A 175 8.04 -1.95 -13.12
N LEU A 176 8.47 -1.34 -12.02
CA LEU A 176 9.88 -1.01 -11.75
C LEU A 176 10.63 -2.19 -11.11
N GLU A 177 9.90 -3.25 -10.74
CA GLU A 177 10.44 -4.44 -10.06
C GLU A 177 11.14 -4.06 -8.75
N VAL A 178 10.47 -3.23 -7.93
CA VAL A 178 11.03 -2.80 -6.64
C VAL A 178 11.16 -4.00 -5.72
N GLU A 179 12.39 -4.30 -5.30
CA GLU A 179 12.69 -5.42 -4.41
C GLU A 179 12.17 -5.18 -2.99
N LEU A 180 11.73 -6.25 -2.32
CA LEU A 180 11.32 -6.17 -0.92
C LEU A 180 12.45 -5.62 -0.05
N ASP A 181 12.10 -4.79 0.93
CA ASP A 181 13.03 -4.41 1.97
C ASP A 181 13.32 -5.61 2.89
N GLU A 182 14.47 -5.57 3.55
CA GLU A 182 14.88 -6.66 4.45
C GLU A 182 13.83 -6.91 5.53
N GLY A 183 13.48 -8.18 5.71
CA GLY A 183 12.52 -8.63 6.72
C GLY A 183 11.05 -8.47 6.34
N LEU A 184 10.72 -7.97 5.15
CA LEU A 184 9.33 -7.97 4.68
C LEU A 184 8.91 -9.32 4.12
N GLU A 185 7.65 -9.66 4.37
CA GLU A 185 7.00 -10.82 3.78
C GLU A 185 6.25 -10.41 2.49
N GLY A 186 6.31 -11.26 1.48
CA GLY A 186 5.52 -11.09 0.26
C GLY A 186 4.05 -11.50 0.44
N LEU A 187 3.33 -11.59 -0.69
CA LEU A 187 1.92 -11.97 -0.70
C LEU A 187 1.70 -13.37 -0.10
N PRO A 188 0.59 -13.59 0.65
CA PRO A 188 0.23 -14.90 1.16
C PRO A 188 -0.04 -15.88 -0.01
N GLY A 189 0.46 -17.11 0.15
CA GLY A 189 0.34 -18.15 -0.89
C GLY A 189 1.30 -18.01 -2.07
N GLY A 190 2.05 -16.93 -2.18
CA GLY A 190 3.16 -16.80 -3.12
C GLY A 190 4.41 -17.46 -2.55
N GLY A 191 5.00 -18.41 -3.31
CA GLY A 191 6.35 -18.88 -3.02
C GLY A 191 7.33 -17.72 -3.01
N LYS A 192 8.54 -17.95 -2.53
CA LYS A 192 9.63 -16.95 -2.44
C LYS A 192 10.01 -16.30 -3.78
N ASP A 193 9.36 -16.70 -4.86
CA ASP A 193 9.54 -16.21 -6.23
C ASP A 193 8.20 -15.57 -6.64
N GLY A 194 8.14 -14.24 -6.66
CA GLY A 194 6.96 -13.42 -6.96
C GLY A 194 6.29 -13.73 -8.32
N GLY A 195 5.69 -14.91 -8.43
CA GLY A 195 4.85 -15.29 -9.54
C GLY A 195 3.41 -14.89 -9.24
N ALA A 196 2.84 -13.99 -10.04
CA ALA A 196 1.42 -13.66 -10.01
C ALA A 196 0.59 -14.95 -10.17
N PRO A 197 -0.56 -15.07 -9.48
CA PRO A 197 -1.54 -16.10 -9.82
C PRO A 197 -1.99 -15.93 -11.27
N ALA A 198 -2.08 -17.05 -11.99
CA ALA A 198 -2.46 -17.10 -13.40
C ALA A 198 -3.93 -16.68 -13.60
#